data_3c3426db6542da898629771f90f1a0cb
#
_entry.id   3c3426db6542da898629771f90f1a0cb
#
_cell.length_a   1.000
_cell.length_b   1.000
_cell.length_c   1.000
_cell.angle_alpha   90.00
_cell.angle_beta   90.00
_cell.angle_gamma   90.00
#
_symmetry.space_group_name_H-M   'P 1'
#
loop_
_entity.id
_entity.type
_entity.pdbx_description
1 polymer ?
#
loop_
_entity_poly.entity_id
_entity_poly.type
_entity_poly.pdbx_seq_one_letter_code
_entity_poly.pdbx_strand_id
1 'polypeptide(L)'
;MNYQQYKPPQILSGIVQQYWSLDGNIPVGQPYIHRTLANFCPELIFHYGGTFRELVANDKNKQTFITGVHGQTDRIRRFTATKSYGIFGVILQPYAIPLLFGVSSTAIKNELIDLESLLKQEGKDLADKMMLAKGNTERLQLINHFLAYRLKQSERQEIVYATHQIYHLKGLANIRDLADECSLSHRQFERKFKEHIGFSAKSFARLVRFKSLINSYKKGDSTLTKVAYDFGYYDQAHFIQDFKQFTGYSPNAYFSGEAREVFYAP
;
A
#
# COMPACT_ATOMS: atom_id res chain seq x y z
N MET A 1 20.13 -8.00 -5.55
CA MET A 1 18.88 -7.27 -5.42
C MET A 1 19.21 -5.81 -5.25
N ASN A 2 18.68 -4.95 -6.10
CA ASN A 2 18.94 -3.50 -6.09
C ASN A 2 17.58 -2.79 -5.88
N TYR A 3 17.42 -2.15 -4.70
CA TYR A 3 16.24 -1.37 -4.34
C TYR A 3 16.60 0.10 -4.26
N GLN A 4 15.84 0.94 -4.95
CA GLN A 4 16.04 2.39 -4.97
C GLN A 4 14.73 3.10 -4.68
N GLN A 5 14.81 4.25 -4.01
CA GLN A 5 13.67 5.09 -3.66
C GLN A 5 13.84 6.50 -4.21
N TYR A 6 12.73 7.11 -4.63
CA TYR A 6 12.72 8.46 -5.19
C TYR A 6 11.57 9.27 -4.57
N LYS A 7 11.82 10.55 -4.32
CA LYS A 7 10.81 11.46 -3.79
C LYS A 7 9.93 12.01 -4.91
N PRO A 8 8.62 12.21 -4.67
CA PRO A 8 7.77 12.89 -5.63
C PRO A 8 8.13 14.39 -5.74
N PRO A 9 7.89 15.01 -6.91
CA PRO A 9 7.93 16.46 -7.02
C PRO A 9 6.83 17.10 -6.16
N GLN A 10 7.04 18.33 -5.73
CA GLN A 10 6.14 19.03 -4.79
C GLN A 10 4.68 19.03 -5.25
N ILE A 11 4.43 19.20 -6.55
CA ILE A 11 3.07 19.20 -7.13
C ILE A 11 2.32 17.87 -6.93
N LEU A 12 3.03 16.74 -6.78
CA LEU A 12 2.46 15.42 -6.60
C LEU A 12 2.56 14.89 -5.16
N SER A 13 3.23 15.61 -4.25
CA SER A 13 3.45 15.16 -2.87
C SER A 13 2.16 14.93 -2.08
N GLY A 14 1.07 15.60 -2.48
CA GLY A 14 -0.26 15.39 -1.89
C GLY A 14 -0.96 14.09 -2.31
N ILE A 15 -0.49 13.40 -3.36
CA ILE A 15 -1.11 12.16 -3.87
C ILE A 15 -0.13 11.00 -4.01
N VAL A 16 1.17 11.28 -4.05
CA VAL A 16 2.25 10.27 -4.11
C VAL A 16 3.07 10.35 -2.83
N GLN A 17 3.24 9.22 -2.16
CA GLN A 17 4.16 9.14 -1.01
C GLN A 17 5.60 8.96 -1.48
N GLN A 18 5.80 8.05 -2.45
CA GLN A 18 7.13 7.63 -2.87
C GLN A 18 7.09 6.89 -4.19
N TYR A 19 8.17 7.00 -4.97
CA TYR A 19 8.49 6.05 -6.03
C TYR A 19 9.56 5.09 -5.58
N TRP A 20 9.57 3.90 -6.14
CA TRP A 20 10.60 2.91 -5.89
C TRP A 20 10.87 2.06 -7.13
N SER A 21 12.06 1.48 -7.19
CA SER A 21 12.39 0.46 -8.17
C SER A 21 13.07 -0.73 -7.51
N LEU A 22 12.87 -1.90 -8.06
CA LEU A 22 13.43 -3.15 -7.56
C LEU A 22 13.87 -4.03 -8.71
N ASP A 23 15.19 -4.30 -8.78
CA ASP A 23 15.78 -5.21 -9.74
C ASP A 23 16.37 -6.43 -9.02
N GLY A 24 16.17 -7.60 -9.57
CA GLY A 24 16.73 -8.82 -9.01
C GLY A 24 16.96 -9.91 -10.04
N ASN A 25 18.05 -10.65 -9.80
CA ASN A 25 18.36 -11.87 -10.52
C ASN A 25 18.06 -13.08 -9.63
N ILE A 26 17.27 -14.00 -10.15
CA ILE A 26 16.87 -15.21 -9.44
C ILE A 26 17.69 -16.37 -9.99
N PRO A 27 18.48 -17.07 -9.15
CA PRO A 27 19.14 -18.29 -9.55
C PRO A 27 18.16 -19.37 -10.00
N VAL A 28 18.55 -20.14 -11.01
CA VAL A 28 17.72 -21.24 -11.52
C VAL A 28 17.43 -22.24 -10.39
N GLY A 29 16.17 -22.63 -10.24
CA GLY A 29 15.73 -23.59 -9.23
C GLY A 29 15.46 -23.01 -7.83
N GLN A 30 15.65 -21.71 -7.61
CA GLN A 30 15.38 -21.06 -6.33
C GLN A 30 14.33 -19.95 -6.53
N PRO A 31 13.02 -20.25 -6.47
CA PRO A 31 12.00 -19.22 -6.62
C PRO A 31 12.11 -18.16 -5.51
N TYR A 32 12.04 -16.90 -5.90
CA TYR A 32 11.94 -15.79 -4.96
C TYR A 32 10.51 -15.61 -4.52
N ILE A 33 10.29 -15.49 -3.21
CA ILE A 33 8.98 -15.17 -2.64
C ILE A 33 9.02 -13.76 -2.05
N HIS A 34 8.22 -12.90 -2.64
CA HIS A 34 7.99 -11.55 -2.16
C HIS A 34 6.70 -11.50 -1.35
N ARG A 35 6.76 -10.87 -0.17
CA ARG A 35 5.58 -10.66 0.67
C ARG A 35 5.30 -9.19 0.82
N THR A 36 4.04 -8.82 0.63
CA THR A 36 3.54 -7.50 0.98
C THR A 36 2.64 -7.61 2.19
N LEU A 37 2.92 -6.82 3.21
CA LEU A 37 2.08 -6.73 4.40
C LEU A 37 0.77 -6.00 4.08
N ALA A 38 -0.18 -6.06 5.02
CA ALA A 38 -1.36 -5.20 4.95
C ALA A 38 -0.94 -3.75 4.75
N ASN A 39 -1.52 -3.10 3.74
CA ASN A 39 -1.18 -1.74 3.36
C ASN A 39 -2.43 -0.96 2.95
N PHE A 40 -2.58 0.25 3.47
CA PHE A 40 -3.70 1.12 3.12
C PHE A 40 -3.36 2.10 1.99
N CYS A 41 -2.12 2.07 1.50
CA CYS A 41 -1.69 2.85 0.35
C CYS A 41 -1.79 1.97 -0.89
N PRO A 42 -2.55 2.37 -1.90
CA PRO A 42 -2.54 1.67 -3.18
C PRO A 42 -1.22 1.93 -3.91
N GLU A 43 -0.82 1.01 -4.77
CA GLU A 43 0.41 1.13 -5.53
C GLU A 43 0.16 0.95 -7.03
N LEU A 44 0.73 1.82 -7.86
CA LEU A 44 0.88 1.53 -9.28
C LEU A 44 2.16 0.72 -9.47
N ILE A 45 2.05 -0.40 -10.17
CA ILE A 45 3.16 -1.33 -10.41
C ILE A 45 3.37 -1.50 -11.90
N PHE A 46 4.64 -1.38 -12.32
CA PHE A 46 5.08 -1.55 -13.70
C PHE A 46 6.22 -2.58 -13.72
N HIS A 47 5.97 -3.76 -14.30
CA HIS A 47 7.01 -4.76 -14.50
C HIS A 47 7.67 -4.54 -15.85
N TYR A 48 8.90 -4.02 -15.85
CA TYR A 48 9.69 -3.81 -17.08
C TYR A 48 10.68 -4.97 -17.35
N GLY A 49 10.74 -5.96 -16.47
CA GLY A 49 11.54 -7.16 -16.66
C GLY A 49 11.00 -8.30 -15.81
N GLY A 50 10.42 -9.34 -16.44
CA GLY A 50 9.80 -10.45 -15.72
C GLY A 50 8.55 -10.05 -14.93
N THR A 51 7.70 -11.03 -14.63
CA THR A 51 6.45 -10.82 -13.88
C THR A 51 6.41 -11.70 -12.65
N PHE A 52 5.65 -11.27 -11.66
CA PHE A 52 5.36 -12.06 -10.48
C PHE A 52 4.05 -12.84 -10.65
N ARG A 53 3.89 -13.92 -9.90
CA ARG A 53 2.63 -14.65 -9.74
C ARG A 53 2.19 -14.52 -8.29
N GLU A 54 0.92 -14.21 -8.07
CA GLU A 54 0.37 -14.23 -6.72
C GLU A 54 0.14 -15.68 -6.27
N LEU A 55 0.63 -16.01 -5.08
CA LEU A 55 0.39 -17.30 -4.44
C LEU A 55 -0.93 -17.24 -3.67
N VAL A 56 -2.00 -17.73 -4.28
CA VAL A 56 -3.33 -17.85 -3.67
C VAL A 56 -3.54 -19.29 -3.25
N ALA A 57 -4.10 -19.53 -2.06
CA ALA A 57 -4.20 -20.87 -1.46
C ALA A 57 -4.86 -21.94 -2.35
N ASN A 58 -5.78 -21.56 -3.23
CA ASN A 58 -6.55 -22.47 -4.09
C ASN A 58 -6.34 -22.22 -5.60
N ASP A 59 -5.48 -21.28 -5.98
CA ASP A 59 -5.23 -20.95 -7.39
C ASP A 59 -3.73 -20.81 -7.65
N LYS A 60 -3.12 -21.92 -8.06
CA LYS A 60 -1.68 -22.00 -8.33
C LYS A 60 -1.22 -21.19 -9.56
N ASN A 61 -2.13 -20.63 -10.34
CA ASN A 61 -1.84 -20.05 -11.66
C ASN A 61 -2.22 -18.58 -11.82
N LYS A 62 -2.61 -17.88 -10.77
CA LYS A 62 -2.98 -16.46 -10.89
C LYS A 62 -1.75 -15.61 -11.22
N GLN A 63 -1.58 -15.34 -12.51
CA GLN A 63 -0.57 -14.39 -12.98
C GLN A 63 -0.96 -12.97 -12.58
N THR A 64 0.01 -12.18 -12.11
CA THR A 64 -0.21 -10.76 -11.95
C THR A 64 -0.19 -10.08 -13.33
N PHE A 65 -0.74 -8.88 -13.41
CA PHE A 65 -0.62 -8.04 -14.59
C PHE A 65 0.84 -7.58 -14.80
N ILE A 66 1.15 -7.14 -16.02
CA ILE A 66 2.42 -6.48 -16.32
C ILE A 66 2.44 -5.07 -15.72
N THR A 67 1.31 -4.36 -15.82
CA THR A 67 1.12 -3.01 -15.30
C THR A 67 -0.26 -2.87 -14.69
N GLY A 68 -0.34 -2.35 -13.48
CA GLY A 68 -1.65 -2.17 -12.85
C GLY A 68 -1.62 -1.53 -11.47
N VAL A 69 -2.76 -1.58 -10.81
CA VAL A 69 -2.97 -1.09 -9.45
C VAL A 69 -3.06 -2.25 -8.48
N HIS A 70 -2.17 -2.26 -7.51
CA HIS A 70 -2.35 -3.00 -6.28
C HIS A 70 -3.24 -2.16 -5.36
N GLY A 71 -4.48 -2.58 -5.14
CA GLY A 71 -5.38 -1.91 -4.22
C GLY A 71 -4.93 -2.05 -2.77
N GLN A 72 -5.49 -1.20 -1.92
CA GLN A 72 -5.29 -1.28 -0.47
C GLN A 72 -5.68 -2.67 0.04
N THR A 73 -4.89 -3.22 0.96
CA THR A 73 -5.14 -4.56 1.49
C THR A 73 -5.08 -4.60 3.02
N ASP A 74 -6.00 -5.34 3.63
CA ASP A 74 -6.05 -5.62 5.07
C ASP A 74 -5.44 -7.00 5.44
N ARG A 75 -4.74 -7.61 4.49
CA ARG A 75 -4.11 -8.93 4.65
C ARG A 75 -2.76 -9.00 3.93
N ILE A 76 -1.95 -9.95 4.36
CA ILE A 76 -0.72 -10.30 3.68
C ILE A 76 -1.00 -10.86 2.27
N ARG A 77 -0.14 -10.51 1.31
CA ARG A 77 -0.11 -11.13 -0.03
C ARG A 77 1.28 -11.69 -0.29
N ARG A 78 1.33 -12.75 -1.07
CA ARG A 78 2.58 -13.43 -1.43
C ARG A 78 2.68 -13.52 -2.94
N PHE A 79 3.84 -13.17 -3.44
CA PHE A 79 4.14 -13.21 -4.87
C PHE A 79 5.40 -14.03 -5.09
N THR A 80 5.48 -14.74 -6.20
CA THR A 80 6.69 -15.47 -6.58
C THR A 80 7.15 -15.09 -7.96
N ALA A 81 8.46 -15.06 -8.14
CA ALA A 81 9.11 -14.95 -9.42
C ALA A 81 10.18 -16.05 -9.55
N THR A 82 10.37 -16.53 -10.77
CA THR A 82 11.32 -17.62 -11.10
C THR A 82 12.41 -17.17 -12.06
N LYS A 83 12.33 -15.94 -12.55
CA LYS A 83 13.27 -15.30 -13.48
C LYS A 83 13.67 -13.94 -12.96
N SER A 84 14.72 -13.39 -13.54
CA SER A 84 15.10 -12.00 -13.30
C SER A 84 13.92 -11.06 -13.48
N TYR A 85 13.82 -10.05 -12.66
CA TYR A 85 12.72 -9.10 -12.67
C TYR A 85 13.20 -7.66 -12.52
N GLY A 86 12.43 -6.75 -13.07
CA GLY A 86 12.55 -5.31 -12.86
C GLY A 86 11.16 -4.72 -12.64
N ILE A 87 10.99 -4.00 -11.54
CA ILE A 87 9.73 -3.38 -11.14
C ILE A 87 9.98 -1.90 -10.86
N PHE A 88 9.05 -1.08 -11.31
CA PHE A 88 8.91 0.30 -10.88
C PHE A 88 7.56 0.48 -10.20
N GLY A 89 7.55 1.03 -8.99
CA GLY A 89 6.37 1.21 -8.19
C GLY A 89 6.13 2.66 -7.79
N VAL A 90 4.85 3.01 -7.63
CA VAL A 90 4.37 4.30 -7.14
C VAL A 90 3.47 4.06 -5.95
N ILE A 91 3.92 4.43 -4.77
CA ILE A 91 3.10 4.37 -3.56
C ILE A 91 2.25 5.64 -3.52
N LEU A 92 0.96 5.46 -3.59
CA LEU A 92 -0.01 6.56 -3.57
C LEU A 92 -0.50 6.85 -2.15
N GLN A 93 -1.00 8.06 -1.94
CA GLN A 93 -1.75 8.37 -0.71
C GLN A 93 -3.05 7.54 -0.65
N PRO A 94 -3.54 7.17 0.54
CA PRO A 94 -4.71 6.31 0.69
C PRO A 94 -5.96 6.78 -0.07
N TYR A 95 -6.11 8.10 -0.20
CA TYR A 95 -7.24 8.76 -0.86
C TYR A 95 -7.01 9.09 -2.35
N ALA A 96 -5.88 8.69 -2.93
CA ALA A 96 -5.50 9.13 -4.29
C ALA A 96 -6.31 8.45 -5.40
N ILE A 97 -6.84 7.26 -5.18
CA ILE A 97 -7.55 6.49 -6.21
C ILE A 97 -8.75 7.23 -6.82
N PRO A 98 -9.70 7.75 -6.02
CA PRO A 98 -10.81 8.50 -6.58
C PRO A 98 -10.38 9.79 -7.29
N LEU A 99 -9.30 10.41 -6.81
CA LEU A 99 -8.77 11.66 -7.39
C LEU A 99 -8.13 11.43 -8.76
N LEU A 100 -7.40 10.32 -8.91
CA LEU A 100 -6.67 9.99 -10.12
C LEU A 100 -7.52 9.24 -11.15
N PHE A 101 -8.35 8.31 -10.70
CA PHE A 101 -9.02 7.36 -11.57
C PHE A 101 -10.54 7.48 -11.60
N GLY A 102 -11.14 8.30 -10.72
CA GLY A 102 -12.58 8.50 -10.67
C GLY A 102 -13.39 7.28 -10.19
N VAL A 103 -12.72 6.26 -9.64
CA VAL A 103 -13.35 5.06 -9.11
C VAL A 103 -13.28 5.05 -7.59
N SER A 104 -14.26 4.41 -6.94
CA SER A 104 -14.21 4.24 -5.48
C SER A 104 -13.07 3.33 -5.06
N SER A 105 -12.35 3.69 -3.99
CA SER A 105 -11.33 2.83 -3.40
C SER A 105 -11.87 1.49 -2.90
N THR A 106 -13.19 1.39 -2.64
CA THR A 106 -13.82 0.11 -2.28
C THR A 106 -13.81 -0.88 -3.43
N ALA A 107 -13.85 -0.40 -4.68
CA ALA A 107 -13.86 -1.26 -5.86
C ALA A 107 -12.51 -1.94 -6.12
N ILE A 108 -11.41 -1.37 -5.58
CA ILE A 108 -10.06 -1.92 -5.76
C ILE A 108 -9.48 -2.53 -4.49
N LYS A 109 -10.19 -2.44 -3.37
CA LYS A 109 -9.72 -3.00 -2.10
C LYS A 109 -9.48 -4.52 -2.23
N ASN A 110 -8.30 -4.98 -1.81
CA ASN A 110 -7.85 -6.38 -1.91
C ASN A 110 -7.74 -6.91 -3.35
N GLU A 111 -7.80 -6.04 -4.36
CA GLU A 111 -7.72 -6.44 -5.76
C GLU A 111 -6.38 -6.08 -6.40
N LEU A 112 -6.07 -6.78 -7.48
CA LEU A 112 -5.03 -6.45 -8.45
C LEU A 112 -5.74 -6.13 -9.76
N ILE A 113 -5.68 -4.89 -10.20
CA ILE A 113 -6.41 -4.44 -11.37
C ILE A 113 -5.40 -4.00 -12.43
N ASP A 114 -5.51 -4.61 -13.60
CA ASP A 114 -4.73 -4.23 -14.76
C ASP A 114 -5.04 -2.78 -15.20
N LEU A 115 -4.01 -2.04 -15.57
CA LEU A 115 -4.15 -0.61 -15.89
C LEU A 115 -4.96 -0.36 -17.18
N GLU A 116 -4.85 -1.24 -18.17
CA GLU A 116 -5.66 -1.19 -19.39
C GLU A 116 -7.14 -1.44 -19.06
N SER A 117 -7.43 -2.38 -18.15
CA SER A 117 -8.80 -2.62 -17.68
C SER A 117 -9.40 -1.40 -16.99
N LEU A 118 -8.59 -0.64 -16.24
CA LEU A 118 -9.00 0.55 -15.50
C LEU A 118 -9.14 1.80 -16.40
N LEU A 119 -8.20 2.00 -17.33
CA LEU A 119 -8.04 3.26 -18.09
C LEU A 119 -8.13 3.09 -19.61
N LYS A 120 -8.41 1.88 -20.09
CA LYS A 120 -8.49 1.57 -21.52
C LYS A 120 -7.19 1.92 -22.26
N GLN A 121 -7.28 2.56 -23.41
CA GLN A 121 -6.12 2.90 -24.25
C GLN A 121 -5.07 3.74 -23.51
N GLU A 122 -5.50 4.67 -22.64
CA GLU A 122 -4.57 5.50 -21.86
C GLU A 122 -3.69 4.66 -20.92
N GLY A 123 -4.29 3.63 -20.29
CA GLY A 123 -3.56 2.69 -19.44
C GLY A 123 -2.55 1.86 -20.22
N LYS A 124 -2.94 1.39 -21.41
CA LYS A 124 -2.06 0.66 -22.32
C LYS A 124 -0.90 1.52 -22.79
N ASP A 125 -1.17 2.73 -23.24
CA ASP A 125 -0.14 3.67 -23.72
C ASP A 125 0.89 4.00 -22.63
N LEU A 126 0.43 4.17 -21.38
CA LEU A 126 1.35 4.38 -20.27
C LEU A 126 2.19 3.12 -19.99
N ALA A 127 1.58 1.94 -20.00
CA ALA A 127 2.27 0.67 -19.79
C ALA A 127 3.39 0.48 -20.83
N ASP A 128 3.09 0.68 -22.09
CA ASP A 128 4.04 0.54 -23.21
C ASP A 128 5.21 1.53 -23.07
N LYS A 129 4.93 2.80 -22.74
CA LYS A 129 5.97 3.81 -22.51
C LYS A 129 6.87 3.46 -21.32
N MET A 130 6.29 3.00 -20.21
CA MET A 130 7.03 2.61 -19.02
C MET A 130 7.93 1.39 -19.25
N MET A 131 7.49 0.43 -20.08
CA MET A 131 8.30 -0.73 -20.47
C MET A 131 9.47 -0.36 -21.40
N LEU A 132 9.24 0.54 -22.35
CA LEU A 132 10.24 0.98 -23.32
C LEU A 132 11.25 1.99 -22.77
N ALA A 133 10.98 2.57 -21.61
CA ALA A 133 11.84 3.57 -20.98
C ALA A 133 13.24 3.00 -20.68
N LYS A 134 14.28 3.77 -21.09
CA LYS A 134 15.68 3.38 -20.98
C LYS A 134 16.22 3.28 -19.55
N GLY A 135 15.51 3.87 -18.59
CA GLY A 135 15.91 3.86 -17.19
C GLY A 135 14.89 4.53 -16.26
N ASN A 136 15.19 4.53 -14.96
CA ASN A 136 14.25 5.05 -13.95
C ASN A 136 14.05 6.57 -14.04
N THR A 137 15.01 7.32 -14.53
CA THR A 137 14.83 8.77 -14.77
C THR A 137 13.73 9.04 -15.79
N GLU A 138 13.70 8.30 -16.88
CA GLU A 138 12.66 8.43 -17.91
C GLU A 138 11.31 7.93 -17.37
N ARG A 139 11.29 6.82 -16.61
CA ARG A 139 10.07 6.34 -15.94
C ARG A 139 9.48 7.37 -14.98
N LEU A 140 10.33 8.05 -14.20
CA LEU A 140 9.89 9.14 -13.33
C LEU A 140 9.28 10.30 -14.11
N GLN A 141 9.85 10.69 -15.24
CA GLN A 141 9.28 11.76 -16.08
C GLN A 141 7.91 11.37 -16.65
N LEU A 142 7.79 10.17 -17.19
CA LEU A 142 6.55 9.64 -17.75
C LEU A 142 5.43 9.59 -16.71
N ILE A 143 5.71 9.00 -15.54
CA ILE A 143 4.70 8.86 -14.49
C ILE A 143 4.33 10.19 -13.85
N ASN A 144 5.28 11.09 -13.66
CA ASN A 144 5.01 12.44 -13.14
C ASN A 144 4.07 13.21 -14.08
N HIS A 145 4.33 13.17 -15.38
CA HIS A 145 3.47 13.82 -16.39
C HIS A 145 2.06 13.22 -16.36
N PHE A 146 1.96 11.90 -16.36
CA PHE A 146 0.69 11.19 -16.32
C PHE A 146 -0.13 11.54 -15.06
N LEU A 147 0.48 11.47 -13.88
CA LEU A 147 -0.22 11.75 -12.62
C LEU A 147 -0.61 13.23 -12.51
N ALA A 148 0.25 14.17 -12.95
CA ALA A 148 -0.07 15.59 -12.95
C ALA A 148 -1.25 15.91 -13.89
N TYR A 149 -1.31 15.29 -15.07
CA TYR A 149 -2.41 15.44 -16.00
C TYR A 149 -3.73 14.91 -15.44
N ARG A 150 -3.70 13.80 -14.71
CA ARG A 150 -4.88 13.17 -14.11
C ARG A 150 -5.33 13.77 -12.79
N LEU A 151 -4.46 14.54 -12.14
CA LEU A 151 -4.78 15.17 -10.85
C LEU A 151 -5.89 16.19 -11.03
N LYS A 152 -7.12 15.82 -10.72
CA LYS A 152 -8.25 16.73 -10.68
C LYS A 152 -8.24 17.46 -9.33
N GLN A 153 -8.41 18.78 -9.36
CA GLN A 153 -8.69 19.52 -8.14
C GLN A 153 -10.00 18.99 -7.55
N SER A 154 -9.94 18.48 -6.35
CA SER A 154 -11.08 17.86 -5.68
C SER A 154 -11.45 18.68 -4.44
N GLU A 155 -12.74 18.95 -4.28
CA GLU A 155 -13.35 19.61 -3.12
C GLU A 155 -13.44 18.72 -1.85
N ARG A 156 -12.67 17.62 -1.79
CA ARG A 156 -12.81 16.59 -0.76
C ARG A 156 -11.77 16.72 0.35
N GLN A 157 -11.57 17.94 0.82
CA GLN A 157 -10.57 18.27 1.84
C GLN A 157 -10.84 17.57 3.19
N GLU A 158 -12.11 17.29 3.53
CA GLU A 158 -12.48 16.68 4.81
C GLU A 158 -11.92 15.26 5.01
N ILE A 159 -11.91 14.41 3.96
CA ILE A 159 -11.36 13.03 4.09
C ILE A 159 -9.83 13.05 4.09
N VAL A 160 -9.23 13.96 3.35
CA VAL A 160 -7.78 14.19 3.38
C VAL A 160 -7.37 14.64 4.80
N TYR A 161 -8.07 15.63 5.35
CA TYR A 161 -7.86 16.10 6.72
C TYR A 161 -7.98 14.96 7.75
N ALA A 162 -9.10 14.22 7.73
CA ALA A 162 -9.30 13.11 8.65
C ALA A 162 -8.22 12.03 8.54
N THR A 163 -7.76 11.74 7.32
CA THR A 163 -6.66 10.80 7.07
C THR A 163 -5.37 11.29 7.73
N HIS A 164 -5.03 12.56 7.57
CA HIS A 164 -3.86 13.17 8.20
C HIS A 164 -3.97 13.16 9.74
N GLN A 165 -5.14 13.43 10.31
CA GLN A 165 -5.35 13.36 11.76
C GLN A 165 -5.17 11.95 12.31
N ILE A 166 -5.68 10.93 11.61
CA ILE A 166 -5.47 9.53 12.01
C ILE A 166 -3.98 9.17 11.96
N TYR A 167 -3.23 9.62 10.95
CA TYR A 167 -1.77 9.41 10.91
C TYR A 167 -1.05 10.14 12.04
N HIS A 168 -1.34 11.42 12.23
CA HIS A 168 -0.71 12.25 13.24
C HIS A 168 -0.91 11.67 14.65
N LEU A 169 -2.12 11.22 14.94
CA LEU A 169 -2.47 10.57 16.21
C LEU A 169 -2.13 9.06 16.23
N LYS A 170 -1.32 8.57 15.28
CA LYS A 170 -0.85 7.16 15.23
C LYS A 170 -1.97 6.12 15.34
N GLY A 171 -3.14 6.43 14.79
CA GLY A 171 -4.31 5.57 14.83
C GLY A 171 -5.11 5.59 16.14
N LEU A 172 -4.84 6.54 17.04
CA LEU A 172 -5.56 6.73 18.31
C LEU A 172 -6.68 7.79 18.21
N ALA A 173 -6.96 8.31 17.02
CA ALA A 173 -8.00 9.30 16.80
C ALA A 173 -9.38 8.77 17.20
N ASN A 174 -10.18 9.62 17.84
CA ASN A 174 -11.60 9.37 18.04
C ASN A 174 -12.36 9.63 16.73
N ILE A 175 -12.97 8.61 16.17
CA ILE A 175 -13.64 8.69 14.87
C ILE A 175 -14.91 9.56 14.91
N ARG A 176 -15.57 9.66 16.06
CA ARG A 176 -16.76 10.53 16.21
C ARG A 176 -16.34 12.01 16.19
N ASP A 177 -15.31 12.35 16.96
CA ASP A 177 -14.78 13.71 17.01
C ASP A 177 -14.28 14.15 15.62
N LEU A 178 -13.61 13.26 14.88
CA LEU A 178 -13.20 13.52 13.49
C LEU A 178 -14.38 13.77 12.53
N ALA A 179 -15.51 13.08 12.72
CA ALA A 179 -16.70 13.33 11.92
C ALA A 179 -17.27 14.73 12.20
N ASP A 180 -17.30 15.13 13.47
CA ASP A 180 -17.80 16.45 13.91
C ASP A 180 -16.85 17.56 13.39
N GLU A 181 -15.53 17.38 13.49
CA GLU A 181 -14.52 18.30 12.93
C GLU A 181 -14.66 18.46 11.41
N CYS A 182 -15.07 17.41 10.71
CA CYS A 182 -15.37 17.45 9.28
C CYS A 182 -16.76 18.00 8.94
N SER A 183 -17.55 18.42 9.94
CA SER A 183 -18.94 18.90 9.78
C SER A 183 -19.85 17.86 9.09
N LEU A 184 -19.62 16.58 9.38
CA LEU A 184 -20.38 15.45 8.82
C LEU A 184 -21.06 14.66 9.94
N SER A 185 -22.29 14.18 9.68
CA SER A 185 -22.83 13.14 10.56
C SER A 185 -21.94 11.89 10.50
N HIS A 186 -21.91 11.12 11.60
CA HIS A 186 -21.08 9.90 11.67
C HIS A 186 -21.34 8.94 10.48
N ARG A 187 -22.61 8.80 10.06
CA ARG A 187 -22.99 7.96 8.91
C ARG A 187 -22.45 8.50 7.59
N GLN A 188 -22.49 9.82 7.38
CA GLN A 188 -21.94 10.46 6.17
C GLN A 188 -20.43 10.33 6.15
N PHE A 189 -19.78 10.56 7.29
CA PHE A 189 -18.34 10.42 7.44
C PHE A 189 -17.86 9.00 7.10
N GLU A 190 -18.43 7.97 7.75
CA GLU A 190 -18.06 6.58 7.49
C GLU A 190 -18.28 6.17 6.03
N ARG A 191 -19.38 6.60 5.40
CA ARG A 191 -19.64 6.33 3.99
C ARG A 191 -18.59 6.98 3.09
N LYS A 192 -18.34 8.30 3.25
CA LYS A 192 -17.34 9.04 2.46
C LYS A 192 -15.94 8.50 2.69
N PHE A 193 -15.58 8.25 3.94
CA PHE A 193 -14.27 7.72 4.29
C PHE A 193 -14.03 6.36 3.62
N LYS A 194 -14.98 5.45 3.72
CA LYS A 194 -14.89 4.13 3.09
C LYS A 194 -14.82 4.21 1.56
N GLU A 195 -15.58 5.11 0.94
CA GLU A 195 -15.57 5.33 -0.51
C GLU A 195 -14.18 5.80 -0.99
N HIS A 196 -13.52 6.68 -0.22
CA HIS A 196 -12.23 7.27 -0.59
C HIS A 196 -11.03 6.42 -0.23
N ILE A 197 -11.08 5.74 0.93
CA ILE A 197 -9.95 5.01 1.50
C ILE A 197 -10.07 3.50 1.25
N GLY A 198 -11.26 2.98 0.94
CA GLY A 198 -11.50 1.54 0.81
C GLY A 198 -11.76 0.80 2.13
N PHE A 199 -11.51 1.45 3.27
CA PHE A 199 -11.71 0.93 4.63
C PHE A 199 -12.66 1.81 5.42
N SER A 200 -13.31 1.25 6.48
CA SER A 200 -13.90 2.10 7.51
C SER A 200 -12.81 2.90 8.23
N ALA A 201 -13.17 4.07 8.77
CA ALA A 201 -12.21 4.90 9.52
C ALA A 201 -11.59 4.12 10.69
N LYS A 202 -12.39 3.30 11.38
CA LYS A 202 -11.91 2.44 12.45
C LYS A 202 -10.90 1.39 11.97
N SER A 203 -11.14 0.73 10.83
CA SER A 203 -10.20 -0.26 10.27
C SER A 203 -8.91 0.39 9.80
N PHE A 204 -9.01 1.58 9.22
CA PHE A 204 -7.86 2.38 8.81
C PHE A 204 -7.01 2.78 10.03
N ALA A 205 -7.64 3.31 11.08
CA ALA A 205 -6.96 3.68 12.32
C ALA A 205 -6.24 2.49 12.99
N ARG A 206 -6.87 1.29 12.98
CA ARG A 206 -6.23 0.05 13.47
C ARG A 206 -4.94 -0.27 12.70
N LEU A 207 -4.95 -0.18 11.37
CA LEU A 207 -3.79 -0.47 10.54
C LEU A 207 -2.69 0.60 10.73
N VAL A 208 -3.06 1.90 10.83
CA VAL A 208 -2.12 2.98 11.17
C VAL A 208 -1.47 2.74 12.51
N ARG A 209 -2.25 2.38 13.53
CA ARG A 209 -1.76 2.03 14.88
C ARG A 209 -0.74 0.89 14.83
N PHE A 210 -1.10 -0.17 14.14
CA PHE A 210 -0.22 -1.33 13.95
C PHE A 210 1.11 -0.94 13.29
N LYS A 211 1.07 -0.20 12.16
CA LYS A 211 2.29 0.27 11.48
C LYS A 211 3.14 1.18 12.38
N SER A 212 2.51 2.09 13.10
CA SER A 212 3.20 2.99 14.04
C SER A 212 3.91 2.20 15.15
N LEU A 213 3.26 1.15 15.68
CA LEU A 213 3.86 0.27 16.67
C LEU A 213 5.08 -0.47 16.10
N ILE A 214 4.95 -1.10 14.92
CA ILE A 214 6.05 -1.84 14.29
C ILE A 214 7.26 -0.92 14.04
N ASN A 215 7.02 0.28 13.53
CA ASN A 215 8.09 1.26 13.26
C ASN A 215 8.75 1.80 14.54
N SER A 216 8.04 1.81 15.66
CA SER A 216 8.55 2.27 16.95
C SER A 216 9.25 1.17 17.75
N TYR A 217 8.97 -0.10 17.46
CA TYR A 217 9.54 -1.21 18.21
C TYR A 217 11.00 -1.43 17.86
N LYS A 218 11.87 -1.32 18.87
CA LYS A 218 13.29 -1.73 18.79
C LYS A 218 13.50 -2.92 19.71
N LYS A 219 14.05 -4.01 19.17
CA LYS A 219 14.34 -5.22 19.93
C LYS A 219 15.37 -4.89 21.03
N GLY A 220 15.02 -5.15 22.28
CA GLY A 220 15.88 -4.92 23.43
C GLY A 220 15.48 -3.72 24.31
N ASP A 221 14.73 -2.75 23.82
CA ASP A 221 14.37 -1.55 24.60
C ASP A 221 13.13 -1.76 25.50
N SER A 222 12.21 -2.66 25.10
CA SER A 222 10.99 -2.96 25.84
C SER A 222 10.38 -4.29 25.40
N THR A 223 9.45 -4.84 26.21
CA THR A 223 8.67 -5.99 25.80
C THR A 223 7.62 -5.58 24.76
N LEU A 224 7.32 -6.45 23.80
CA LEU A 224 6.25 -6.23 22.82
C LEU A 224 4.90 -5.92 23.48
N THR A 225 4.62 -6.54 24.62
CA THR A 225 3.41 -6.30 25.40
C THR A 225 3.33 -4.87 25.91
N LYS A 226 4.43 -4.33 26.44
CA LYS A 226 4.49 -2.94 26.90
C LYS A 226 4.24 -1.97 25.73
N VAL A 227 4.94 -2.18 24.61
CA VAL A 227 4.74 -1.35 23.42
C VAL A 227 3.29 -1.43 22.90
N ALA A 228 2.67 -2.61 22.95
CA ALA A 228 1.26 -2.74 22.55
C ALA A 228 0.33 -1.89 23.42
N TYR A 229 0.51 -1.87 24.73
CA TYR A 229 -0.25 -0.99 25.63
C TYR A 229 -0.01 0.51 25.33
N ASP A 230 1.23 0.90 25.07
CA ASP A 230 1.58 2.30 24.72
C ASP A 230 0.90 2.77 23.42
N PHE A 231 0.57 1.82 22.53
CA PHE A 231 -0.19 2.06 21.32
C PHE A 231 -1.69 1.76 21.45
N GLY A 232 -2.23 1.70 22.69
CA GLY A 232 -3.67 1.62 22.95
C GLY A 232 -4.32 0.27 22.61
N TYR A 233 -3.56 -0.81 22.61
CA TYR A 233 -4.15 -2.15 22.62
C TYR A 233 -4.65 -2.48 24.03
N TYR A 234 -5.87 -2.99 24.10
CA TYR A 234 -6.52 -3.30 25.37
C TYR A 234 -5.84 -4.48 26.08
N ASP A 235 -5.47 -5.50 25.32
CA ASP A 235 -4.79 -6.69 25.81
C ASP A 235 -3.86 -7.30 24.76
N GLN A 236 -3.06 -8.27 25.19
CA GLN A 236 -2.10 -8.97 24.36
C GLN A 236 -2.80 -9.82 23.27
N ALA A 237 -3.97 -10.37 23.52
CA ALA A 237 -4.69 -11.21 22.55
C ALA A 237 -5.16 -10.39 21.36
N HIS A 238 -5.72 -9.20 21.61
CA HIS A 238 -6.09 -8.24 20.57
C HIS A 238 -4.89 -7.82 19.72
N PHE A 239 -3.75 -7.52 20.35
CA PHE A 239 -2.52 -7.21 19.62
C PHE A 239 -2.04 -8.38 18.75
N ILE A 240 -1.99 -9.61 19.29
CA ILE A 240 -1.56 -10.80 18.54
C ILE A 240 -2.50 -11.09 17.37
N GLN A 241 -3.81 -10.86 17.54
CA GLN A 241 -4.78 -11.04 16.48
C GLN A 241 -4.55 -10.05 15.32
N ASP A 242 -4.39 -8.76 15.62
CA ASP A 242 -4.07 -7.74 14.62
C ASP A 242 -2.74 -8.04 13.93
N PHE A 243 -1.73 -8.43 14.71
CA PHE A 243 -0.42 -8.75 14.19
C PHE A 243 -0.48 -9.91 13.18
N LYS A 244 -1.17 -11.00 13.52
CA LYS A 244 -1.36 -12.14 12.62
C LYS A 244 -2.16 -11.78 11.39
N GLN A 245 -3.21 -10.96 11.53
CA GLN A 245 -4.02 -10.50 10.41
C GLN A 245 -3.18 -9.72 9.41
N PHE A 246 -2.36 -8.76 9.89
CA PHE A 246 -1.64 -7.82 9.04
C PHE A 246 -0.31 -8.34 8.51
N THR A 247 0.33 -9.28 9.20
CA THR A 247 1.65 -9.82 8.81
C THR A 247 1.62 -11.28 8.39
N GLY A 248 0.59 -12.03 8.77
CA GLY A 248 0.53 -13.48 8.62
C GLY A 248 1.37 -14.28 9.62
N TYR A 249 2.00 -13.62 10.59
CA TYR A 249 2.87 -14.24 11.60
C TYR A 249 2.46 -13.86 13.02
N SER A 250 2.89 -14.67 13.99
CA SER A 250 2.92 -14.21 15.38
C SER A 250 4.01 -13.15 15.58
N PRO A 251 3.88 -12.23 16.57
CA PRO A 251 4.93 -11.27 16.87
C PRO A 251 6.30 -11.90 17.08
N ASN A 252 6.35 -13.00 17.83
CA ASN A 252 7.62 -13.70 18.12
C ASN A 252 8.27 -14.25 16.84
N ALA A 253 7.52 -14.94 15.98
CA ALA A 253 8.03 -15.46 14.71
C ALA A 253 8.50 -14.35 13.76
N TYR A 254 7.83 -13.20 13.78
CA TYR A 254 8.20 -12.05 12.97
C TYR A 254 9.53 -11.42 13.43
N PHE A 255 9.69 -11.20 14.74
CA PHE A 255 10.87 -10.53 15.28
C PHE A 255 12.05 -11.47 15.57
N SER A 256 11.85 -12.81 15.64
CA SER A 256 12.95 -13.78 15.74
C SER A 256 13.72 -13.96 14.44
N GLY A 257 13.17 -13.47 13.31
CA GLY A 257 13.75 -13.69 11.99
C GLY A 257 13.42 -15.07 11.40
N GLU A 258 12.53 -15.85 12.02
CA GLU A 258 11.99 -17.10 11.45
C GLU A 258 11.18 -16.83 10.18
N ALA A 259 10.66 -15.62 10.06
CA ALA A 259 10.09 -15.11 8.84
C ALA A 259 11.21 -14.79 7.83
N ARG A 260 11.89 -15.82 7.31
CA ARG A 260 13.09 -15.73 6.43
C ARG A 260 12.82 -15.14 5.04
N GLU A 261 11.71 -14.48 4.84
CA GLU A 261 11.34 -13.93 3.54
C GLU A 261 11.50 -12.41 3.57
N VAL A 262 12.03 -11.88 2.49
CA VAL A 262 12.34 -10.45 2.37
C VAL A 262 11.07 -9.64 2.47
N PHE A 263 10.99 -8.81 3.51
CA PHE A 263 9.91 -7.84 3.68
C PHE A 263 10.35 -6.51 3.09
N TYR A 264 9.58 -6.00 2.16
CA TYR A 264 9.54 -4.58 1.86
C TYR A 264 8.27 -4.03 2.50
N ALA A 265 8.42 -3.37 3.65
CA ALA A 265 7.43 -2.42 4.10
C ALA A 265 7.91 -1.06 3.58
N PRO A 266 7.12 -0.36 2.77
CA PRO A 266 7.40 1.02 2.42
C PRO A 266 7.31 1.92 3.63
#